data_935b37ce145533521e32a0812799c0dd
#
_entry.id   935b37ce145533521e32a0812799c0dd
#
_cell.length_a   1.000
_cell.length_b   1.000
_cell.length_c   1.000
_cell.angle_alpha   90.00
_cell.angle_beta   90.00
_cell.angle_gamma   90.00
#
_symmetry.space_group_name_H-M   'P 1'
#
loop_
_entity.id
_entity.type
_entity.pdbx_description
1 polymer ?
#
loop_
_entity_poly.entity_id
_entity_poly.type
_entity_poly.pdbx_seq_one_letter_code
_entity_poly.pdbx_strand_id
1 'polypeptide(L)'
;MDLSLIVLLPLAGVLALVLLPASLQKACRWVAFTTLLADLGLMLRSFSRHFDPALGSLQLVERIDWLPAMGLQWSLAADGISAPLVLLSGLVTLLTVAASWDVERKPRLYFALLLAQASDQAVVFLSQDFLLFFLAWELELVPVYLLIAIWGGQRRQYAAT
;
A
#
# COMPACT_ATOMS: atom_id res chain seq x y z
N MET A 1 16.97 1.25 3.82
CA MET A 1 15.96 1.67 2.80
C MET A 1 14.91 0.59 2.52
N ASP A 2 14.75 -0.35 3.42
CA ASP A 2 13.79 -1.45 3.24
C ASP A 2 12.33 -0.99 3.39
N LEU A 3 12.05 -0.06 4.32
CA LEU A 3 10.70 0.48 4.53
C LEU A 3 10.22 1.33 3.35
N SER A 4 11.10 2.18 2.81
CA SER A 4 10.78 2.95 1.60
C SER A 4 10.50 2.03 0.39
N LEU A 5 11.19 0.90 0.27
CA LEU A 5 10.91 -0.07 -0.80
C LEU A 5 9.53 -0.73 -0.62
N ILE A 6 9.13 -1.06 0.60
CA ILE A 6 7.79 -1.59 0.91
C ILE A 6 6.69 -0.60 0.47
N VAL A 7 6.91 0.70 0.69
CA VAL A 7 5.96 1.73 0.24
C VAL A 7 5.97 1.91 -1.28
N LEU A 8 7.15 1.92 -1.90
CA LEU A 8 7.30 2.28 -3.32
C LEU A 8 6.99 1.12 -4.27
N LEU A 9 7.14 -0.13 -3.83
CA LEU A 9 6.92 -1.30 -4.69
C LEU A 9 5.47 -1.42 -5.18
N PRO A 10 4.43 -1.26 -4.35
CA PRO A 10 3.06 -1.21 -4.85
C PRO A 10 2.81 -0.05 -5.80
N LEU A 11 3.40 1.14 -5.57
CA LEU A 11 3.29 2.28 -6.50
C LEU A 11 3.95 2.00 -7.84
N ALA A 12 5.09 1.30 -7.86
CA ALA A 12 5.69 0.83 -9.10
C ALA A 12 4.75 -0.13 -9.86
N GLY A 13 4.01 -0.97 -9.13
CA GLY A 13 2.94 -1.80 -9.69
C GLY A 13 1.79 -0.98 -10.28
N VAL A 14 1.38 0.12 -9.63
CA VAL A 14 0.39 1.06 -10.19
C VAL A 14 0.89 1.63 -11.52
N LEU A 15 2.12 2.10 -11.58
CA LEU A 15 2.73 2.61 -12.82
C LEU A 15 2.77 1.55 -13.91
N ALA A 16 3.15 0.31 -13.57
CA ALA A 16 3.15 -0.80 -14.51
C ALA A 16 1.74 -1.06 -15.08
N LEU A 17 0.69 -1.02 -14.24
CA LEU A 17 -0.70 -1.17 -14.67
C LEU A 17 -1.17 -0.01 -15.58
N VAL A 18 -0.78 1.22 -15.29
CA VAL A 18 -1.12 2.40 -16.10
C VAL A 18 -0.49 2.29 -17.49
N LEU A 19 0.75 1.83 -17.57
CA LEU A 19 1.50 1.68 -18.82
C LEU A 19 1.09 0.44 -19.63
N LEU A 20 0.34 -0.49 -19.04
CA LEU A 20 -0.07 -1.73 -19.69
C LEU A 20 -1.02 -1.44 -20.87
N PRO A 21 -0.80 -2.04 -22.08
CA PRO A 21 -1.70 -1.88 -23.21
C PRO A 21 -3.12 -2.39 -22.90
N ALA A 22 -4.13 -1.77 -23.53
CA ALA A 22 -5.53 -2.16 -23.33
C ALA A 22 -5.85 -3.61 -23.74
N SER A 23 -5.04 -4.20 -24.62
CA SER A 23 -5.14 -5.59 -25.05
C SER A 23 -4.80 -6.62 -23.96
N LEU A 24 -4.04 -6.21 -22.92
CA LEU A 24 -3.54 -7.08 -21.87
C LEU A 24 -4.33 -6.96 -20.56
N GLN A 25 -5.62 -6.66 -20.59
CA GLN A 25 -6.44 -6.51 -19.38
C GLN A 25 -6.40 -7.74 -18.45
N LYS A 26 -6.28 -8.93 -19.00
CA LYS A 26 -6.14 -10.18 -18.22
C LYS A 26 -4.82 -10.25 -17.44
N ALA A 27 -3.80 -9.51 -17.84
CA ALA A 27 -2.53 -9.45 -17.13
C ALA A 27 -2.58 -8.55 -15.89
N CYS A 28 -3.56 -7.63 -15.79
CA CYS A 28 -3.64 -6.70 -14.66
C CYS A 28 -3.68 -7.40 -13.30
N ARG A 29 -4.43 -8.48 -13.18
CA ARG A 29 -4.52 -9.31 -11.96
C ARG A 29 -3.18 -9.96 -11.62
N TRP A 30 -2.46 -10.45 -12.61
CA TRP A 30 -1.14 -11.06 -12.41
C TRP A 30 -0.11 -10.02 -11.98
N VAL A 31 -0.12 -8.84 -12.60
CA VAL A 31 0.77 -7.73 -12.19
C VAL A 31 0.50 -7.32 -10.74
N ALA A 32 -0.76 -7.12 -10.36
CA ALA A 32 -1.11 -6.78 -9.00
C ALA A 32 -0.73 -7.89 -8.00
N PHE A 33 -1.06 -9.14 -8.32
CA PHE A 33 -0.77 -10.29 -7.46
C PHE A 33 0.74 -10.49 -7.25
N THR A 34 1.53 -10.46 -8.33
CA THR A 34 2.99 -10.65 -8.23
C THR A 34 3.66 -9.48 -7.52
N THR A 35 3.19 -8.25 -7.73
CA THR A 35 3.70 -7.07 -7.01
C THR A 35 3.46 -7.21 -5.51
N LEU A 36 2.23 -7.54 -5.08
CA LEU A 36 1.91 -7.69 -3.66
C LEU A 36 2.58 -8.92 -3.03
N LEU A 37 2.75 -10.01 -3.79
CA LEU A 37 3.48 -11.16 -3.32
C LEU A 37 4.96 -10.83 -3.09
N ALA A 38 5.57 -10.08 -4.00
CA ALA A 38 6.94 -9.60 -3.85
C ALA A 38 7.07 -8.63 -2.67
N ASP A 39 6.08 -7.74 -2.49
CA ASP A 39 6.04 -6.78 -1.40
C ASP A 39 5.90 -7.48 -0.03
N LEU A 40 4.98 -8.43 0.09
CA LEU A 40 4.86 -9.25 1.30
C LEU A 40 6.15 -10.04 1.58
N GLY A 41 6.81 -10.58 0.54
CA GLY A 41 8.11 -11.23 0.67
C GLY A 41 9.20 -10.26 1.17
N LEU A 42 9.19 -9.01 0.70
CA LEU A 42 10.08 -7.95 1.17
C LEU A 42 9.81 -7.60 2.64
N MET A 43 8.54 -7.42 3.04
CA MET A 43 8.14 -7.19 4.43
C MET A 43 8.63 -8.32 5.35
N LEU A 44 8.34 -9.58 4.98
CA LEU A 44 8.76 -10.76 5.75
C LEU A 44 10.28 -10.82 5.89
N ARG A 45 11.02 -10.57 4.81
CA ARG A 45 12.48 -10.54 4.84
C ARG A 45 13.02 -9.44 5.75
N SER A 46 12.49 -8.22 5.60
CA SER A 46 12.97 -7.05 6.37
C SER A 46 12.71 -7.24 7.87
N PHE A 47 11.50 -7.66 8.23
CA PHE A 47 11.15 -7.86 9.64
C PHE A 47 11.78 -9.12 10.25
N SER A 48 12.00 -10.20 9.49
CA SER A 48 12.66 -11.39 10.03
C SER A 48 14.16 -11.23 10.24
N ARG A 49 14.81 -10.33 9.49
CA ARG A 49 16.28 -10.17 9.53
C ARG A 49 16.77 -8.98 10.34
N HIS A 50 15.99 -7.91 10.36
CA HIS A 50 16.42 -6.61 10.86
C HIS A 50 15.53 -6.05 11.98
N PHE A 51 14.52 -6.81 12.41
CA PHE A 51 13.62 -6.40 13.47
C PHE A 51 13.71 -7.35 14.67
N ASP A 52 13.96 -6.78 15.85
CA ASP A 52 13.98 -7.50 17.11
C ASP A 52 12.75 -7.12 17.95
N PRO A 53 11.76 -8.01 18.11
CA PRO A 53 10.56 -7.73 18.88
C PRO A 53 10.81 -7.50 20.39
N ALA A 54 11.98 -7.87 20.91
CA ALA A 54 12.33 -7.65 22.31
C ALA A 54 12.80 -6.19 22.58
N LEU A 55 13.19 -5.47 21.53
CA LEU A 55 13.59 -4.07 21.65
C LEU A 55 12.33 -3.18 21.59
N GLY A 56 11.98 -2.54 22.70
CA GLY A 56 10.85 -1.60 22.78
C GLY A 56 11.09 -0.24 22.10
N SER A 57 12.05 -0.14 21.17
CA SER A 57 12.43 1.08 20.46
C SER A 57 12.05 1.02 18.99
N LEU A 58 11.98 2.19 18.35
CA LEU A 58 11.83 2.31 16.90
C LEU A 58 13.01 1.69 16.16
N GLN A 59 12.73 0.86 15.17
CA GLN A 59 13.72 0.14 14.38
C GLN A 59 13.55 0.42 12.89
N LEU A 60 14.56 0.08 12.08
CA LEU A 60 14.56 0.31 10.63
C LEU A 60 14.34 1.79 10.25
N VAL A 61 14.81 2.71 11.08
CA VAL A 61 14.55 4.15 10.93
C VAL A 61 15.15 4.67 9.63
N GLU A 62 14.31 5.23 8.77
CA GLU A 62 14.68 5.92 7.54
C GLU A 62 14.23 7.37 7.59
N ARG A 63 15.14 8.32 7.32
CA ARG A 63 14.81 9.76 7.32
C ARG A 63 15.43 10.43 6.10
N ILE A 64 14.59 11.13 5.35
CA ILE A 64 14.98 11.93 4.19
C ILE A 64 14.23 13.26 4.27
N ASP A 65 14.95 14.38 4.21
CA ASP A 65 14.32 15.70 4.15
C ASP A 65 13.70 15.90 2.76
N TRP A 66 12.38 15.81 2.68
CA TRP A 66 11.67 15.92 1.41
C TRP A 66 11.28 17.36 1.05
N LEU A 67 10.63 18.06 1.97
CA LEU A 67 10.21 19.46 1.81
C LEU A 67 10.58 20.29 3.07
N PRO A 68 11.86 20.67 3.24
CA PRO A 68 12.33 21.35 4.44
C PRO A 68 11.60 22.67 4.69
N ALA A 69 11.19 23.37 3.64
CA ALA A 69 10.44 24.63 3.75
C ALA A 69 9.08 24.49 4.46
N MET A 70 8.50 23.29 4.43
CA MET A 70 7.24 22.96 5.10
C MET A 70 7.43 22.11 6.36
N GLY A 71 8.68 21.80 6.72
CA GLY A 71 9.01 20.88 7.81
C GLY A 71 8.65 19.41 7.54
N LEU A 72 8.36 19.04 6.28
CA LEU A 72 7.96 17.70 5.91
C LEU A 72 9.19 16.81 5.70
N GLN A 73 9.24 15.71 6.44
CA GLN A 73 10.27 14.68 6.33
C GLN A 73 9.66 13.35 5.88
N TRP A 74 10.32 12.68 4.97
CA TRP A 74 10.07 11.27 4.70
C TRP A 74 10.72 10.47 5.81
N SER A 75 9.98 10.27 6.89
CA SER A 75 10.47 9.59 8.10
C SER A 75 9.63 8.36 8.37
N LEU A 76 10.25 7.19 8.16
CA LEU A 76 9.63 5.89 8.38
C LEU A 76 10.40 5.13 9.45
N ALA A 77 9.68 4.41 10.30
CA ALA A 77 10.26 3.45 11.24
C ALA A 77 9.21 2.38 11.59
N ALA A 78 9.68 1.25 12.12
CA ALA A 78 8.82 0.17 12.59
C ALA A 78 9.02 -0.05 14.09
N ASP A 79 7.92 -0.35 14.78
CA ASP A 79 7.91 -0.78 16.18
C ASP A 79 7.19 -2.13 16.35
N GLY A 80 7.07 -2.61 17.58
CA GLY A 80 6.43 -3.89 17.89
C GLY A 80 4.93 -3.98 17.56
N ILE A 81 4.27 -2.84 17.27
CA ILE A 81 2.86 -2.76 16.89
C ILE A 81 2.74 -2.57 15.38
N SER A 82 3.48 -1.63 14.81
CA SER A 82 3.38 -1.29 13.39
C SER A 82 3.89 -2.41 12.47
N ALA A 83 4.97 -3.11 12.83
CA ALA A 83 5.50 -4.19 12.02
C ALA A 83 4.49 -5.33 11.75
N PRO A 84 3.80 -5.92 12.76
CA PRO A 84 2.77 -6.92 12.50
C PRO A 84 1.54 -6.35 11.78
N LEU A 85 1.19 -5.07 11.98
CA LEU A 85 0.08 -4.44 11.27
C LEU A 85 0.38 -4.27 9.78
N VAL A 86 1.60 -3.87 9.42
CA VAL A 86 2.04 -3.79 8.01
C VAL A 86 2.02 -5.17 7.36
N LEU A 87 2.53 -6.20 8.04
CA LEU A 87 2.48 -7.59 7.54
C LEU A 87 1.04 -8.06 7.32
N LEU A 88 0.16 -7.79 8.28
CA LEU A 88 -1.25 -8.15 8.20
C LEU A 88 -1.93 -7.43 7.04
N SER A 89 -1.69 -6.12 6.88
CA SER A 89 -2.22 -5.31 5.79
C SER A 89 -1.77 -5.86 4.43
N GLY A 90 -0.47 -6.15 4.26
CA GLY A 90 0.06 -6.74 3.03
C GLY A 90 -0.56 -8.11 2.70
N LEU A 91 -0.72 -8.97 3.71
CA LEU A 91 -1.38 -10.27 3.55
C LEU A 91 -2.85 -10.11 3.16
N VAL A 92 -3.61 -9.26 3.85
CA VAL A 92 -5.03 -9.01 3.55
C VAL A 92 -5.21 -8.44 2.15
N THR A 93 -4.37 -7.49 1.73
CA THR A 93 -4.45 -6.92 0.39
C THR A 93 -4.12 -7.95 -0.69
N LEU A 94 -3.12 -8.80 -0.47
CA LEU A 94 -2.80 -9.92 -1.38
C LEU A 94 -3.99 -10.89 -1.51
N LEU A 95 -4.62 -11.26 -0.39
CA LEU A 95 -5.82 -12.12 -0.39
C LEU A 95 -7.01 -11.43 -1.07
N THR A 96 -7.15 -10.11 -0.92
CA THR A 96 -8.19 -9.32 -1.60
C THR A 96 -8.01 -9.38 -3.11
N VAL A 97 -6.79 -9.24 -3.63
CA VAL A 97 -6.50 -9.41 -5.06
C VAL A 97 -6.83 -10.83 -5.53
N ALA A 98 -6.48 -11.85 -4.76
CA ALA A 98 -6.81 -13.24 -5.09
C ALA A 98 -8.33 -13.49 -5.09
N ALA A 99 -9.07 -12.93 -4.11
CA ALA A 99 -10.53 -13.04 -4.04
C ALA A 99 -11.25 -12.26 -5.15
N SER A 100 -10.61 -11.23 -5.69
CA SER A 100 -11.16 -10.35 -6.74
C SER A 100 -10.70 -10.78 -8.15
N TRP A 101 -10.29 -12.03 -8.32
CA TRP A 101 -9.69 -12.52 -9.55
C TRP A 101 -10.58 -12.38 -10.80
N ASP A 102 -11.89 -12.45 -10.61
CA ASP A 102 -12.90 -12.43 -11.68
C ASP A 102 -13.47 -11.03 -11.96
N VAL A 103 -12.85 -9.96 -11.45
CA VAL A 103 -13.28 -8.59 -11.72
C VAL A 103 -13.01 -8.24 -13.18
N GLU A 104 -14.09 -8.15 -13.98
CA GLU A 104 -14.04 -7.81 -15.42
C GLU A 104 -14.30 -6.31 -15.68
N ARG A 105 -15.02 -5.63 -14.77
CA ARG A 105 -15.35 -4.22 -14.93
C ARG A 105 -14.16 -3.35 -14.57
N LYS A 106 -13.54 -2.70 -15.57
CA LYS A 106 -12.39 -1.80 -15.40
C LYS A 106 -11.24 -2.41 -14.55
N PRO A 107 -10.75 -3.63 -14.88
CA PRO A 107 -9.81 -4.35 -14.02
C PRO A 107 -8.52 -3.58 -13.76
N ARG A 108 -8.02 -2.82 -14.75
CA ARG A 108 -6.84 -1.97 -14.58
C ARG A 108 -7.00 -0.97 -13.44
N LEU A 109 -8.11 -0.22 -13.42
CA LEU A 109 -8.37 0.76 -12.38
C LEU A 109 -8.59 0.08 -11.02
N TYR A 110 -9.30 -1.05 -10.99
CA TYR A 110 -9.55 -1.80 -9.77
C TYR A 110 -8.26 -2.22 -9.07
N PHE A 111 -7.38 -2.92 -9.81
CA PHE A 111 -6.12 -3.41 -9.25
C PHE A 111 -5.13 -2.28 -8.96
N ALA A 112 -5.14 -1.20 -9.74
CA ALA A 112 -4.32 -0.01 -9.45
C ALA A 112 -4.74 0.66 -8.13
N LEU A 113 -6.04 0.76 -7.85
CA LEU A 113 -6.54 1.30 -6.58
C LEU A 113 -6.18 0.41 -5.38
N LEU A 114 -6.22 -0.92 -5.53
CA LEU A 114 -5.79 -1.84 -4.47
C LEU A 114 -4.28 -1.72 -4.18
N LEU A 115 -3.46 -1.56 -5.22
CA LEU A 115 -2.03 -1.34 -5.04
C LEU A 115 -1.72 0.03 -4.41
N ALA A 116 -2.43 1.08 -4.82
CA ALA A 116 -2.30 2.41 -4.21
C ALA A 116 -2.65 2.35 -2.71
N GLN A 117 -3.76 1.70 -2.36
CA GLN A 117 -4.17 1.52 -0.98
C GLN A 117 -3.14 0.74 -0.16
N ALA A 118 -2.52 -0.30 -0.72
CA ALA A 118 -1.45 -1.03 -0.02
C ALA A 118 -0.27 -0.12 0.33
N SER A 119 0.13 0.76 -0.59
CA SER A 119 1.19 1.73 -0.36
C SER A 119 0.80 2.76 0.71
N ASP A 120 -0.39 3.34 0.61
CA ASP A 120 -0.87 4.36 1.56
C ASP A 120 -0.97 3.78 2.98
N GLN A 121 -1.50 2.57 3.15
CA GLN A 121 -1.55 1.87 4.43
C GLN A 121 -0.16 1.63 5.03
N ALA A 122 0.82 1.25 4.20
CA ALA A 122 2.19 1.07 4.67
C ALA A 122 2.78 2.39 5.20
N VAL A 123 2.54 3.52 4.52
CA VAL A 123 2.95 4.85 5.02
C VAL A 123 2.25 5.18 6.33
N VAL A 124 0.93 4.98 6.43
CA VAL A 124 0.15 5.27 7.65
C VAL A 124 0.72 4.52 8.86
N PHE A 125 1.06 3.23 8.71
CA PHE A 125 1.59 2.44 9.83
C PHE A 125 3.06 2.71 10.17
N LEU A 126 3.86 3.15 9.21
CA LEU A 126 5.31 3.30 9.36
C LEU A 126 5.77 4.75 9.56
N SER A 127 4.90 5.73 9.29
CA SER A 127 5.26 7.15 9.36
C SER A 127 5.60 7.60 10.77
N GLN A 128 6.71 8.34 10.89
CA GLN A 128 7.15 9.00 12.13
C GLN A 128 7.01 10.52 12.06
N ASP A 129 6.60 11.04 10.90
CA ASP A 129 6.28 12.45 10.69
C ASP A 129 4.76 12.64 10.67
N PHE A 130 4.25 13.54 11.50
CA PHE A 130 2.81 13.76 11.65
C PHE A 130 2.17 14.28 10.36
N LEU A 131 2.86 15.13 9.62
CA LEU A 131 2.34 15.67 8.36
C LEU A 131 2.33 14.59 7.27
N LEU A 132 3.37 13.76 7.20
CA LEU A 132 3.41 12.61 6.28
C LEU A 132 2.29 11.61 6.59
N PHE A 133 2.09 11.29 7.88
CA PHE A 133 0.99 10.45 8.35
C PHE A 133 -0.37 11.01 7.91
N PHE A 134 -0.60 12.31 8.18
CA PHE A 134 -1.87 12.97 7.85
C PHE A 134 -2.14 12.95 6.33
N LEU A 135 -1.12 13.28 5.52
CA LEU A 135 -1.25 13.25 4.06
C LEU A 135 -1.56 11.85 3.52
N ALA A 136 -0.89 10.82 4.05
CA ALA A 136 -1.15 9.44 3.64
C ALA A 136 -2.58 8.99 4.04
N TRP A 137 -3.02 9.34 5.25
CA TRP A 137 -4.37 9.01 5.70
C TRP A 137 -5.45 9.68 4.85
N GLU A 138 -5.30 10.95 4.52
CA GLU A 138 -6.23 11.64 3.62
C GLU A 138 -6.20 11.03 2.21
N LEU A 139 -5.02 10.65 1.73
CA LEU A 139 -4.87 10.06 0.40
C LEU A 139 -5.50 8.67 0.31
N GLU A 140 -5.47 7.87 1.40
CA GLU A 140 -6.09 6.54 1.48
C GLU A 140 -7.61 6.58 1.22
N LEU A 141 -8.28 7.68 1.57
CA LEU A 141 -9.73 7.83 1.33
C LEU A 141 -10.10 7.79 -0.15
N VAL A 142 -9.20 8.24 -1.04
CA VAL A 142 -9.46 8.31 -2.48
C VAL A 142 -9.64 6.92 -3.10
N PRO A 143 -8.71 5.95 -2.97
CA PRO A 143 -8.93 4.61 -3.48
C PRO A 143 -10.12 3.91 -2.84
N VAL A 144 -10.34 4.06 -1.54
CA VAL A 144 -11.49 3.46 -0.84
C VAL A 144 -12.81 4.00 -1.40
N TYR A 145 -12.93 5.33 -1.52
CA TYR A 145 -14.11 5.96 -2.11
C TYR A 145 -14.40 5.43 -3.53
N LEU A 146 -13.38 5.40 -4.39
CA LEU A 146 -13.54 4.95 -5.77
C LEU A 146 -13.89 3.46 -5.87
N LEU A 147 -13.29 2.61 -5.02
CA LEU A 147 -13.61 1.18 -4.98
C LEU A 147 -15.08 0.97 -4.60
N ILE A 148 -15.58 1.65 -3.57
CA ILE A 148 -16.99 1.56 -3.15
C ILE A 148 -17.90 2.16 -4.21
N ALA A 149 -17.62 3.34 -4.73
CA ALA A 149 -18.47 4.05 -5.68
C ALA A 149 -18.65 3.30 -7.01
N ILE A 150 -17.60 2.59 -7.48
CA ILE A 150 -17.61 1.91 -8.78
C ILE A 150 -18.06 0.45 -8.66
N TRP A 151 -17.54 -0.30 -7.68
CA TRP A 151 -17.78 -1.75 -7.54
C TRP A 151 -18.66 -2.14 -6.35
N GLY A 152 -19.07 -1.18 -5.52
CA GLY A 152 -19.97 -1.43 -4.40
C GLY A 152 -21.35 -1.94 -4.81
N GLY A 153 -22.16 -2.34 -3.84
CA GLY A 153 -23.50 -2.90 -4.02
C GLY A 153 -24.56 -1.90 -4.52
N GLN A 154 -25.85 -2.24 -4.36
CA GLN A 154 -26.98 -1.42 -4.88
C GLN A 154 -27.02 0.01 -4.32
N ARG A 155 -26.59 0.23 -3.07
CA ARG A 155 -26.56 1.55 -2.40
C ARG A 155 -25.17 2.17 -2.36
N ARG A 156 -24.30 1.82 -3.32
CA ARG A 156 -22.87 2.22 -3.35
C ARG A 156 -22.64 3.74 -3.29
N GLN A 157 -23.52 4.54 -3.92
CA GLN A 157 -23.37 6.00 -3.89
C GLN A 157 -23.57 6.55 -2.47
N TYR A 158 -24.56 6.05 -1.75
CA TYR A 158 -24.79 6.43 -0.36
C TYR A 158 -23.71 5.91 0.60
N ALA A 159 -23.17 4.73 0.32
CA ALA A 159 -22.13 4.13 1.15
C ALA A 159 -20.74 4.75 0.94
N ALA A 160 -20.52 5.43 -0.20
CA ALA A 160 -19.24 6.07 -0.52
C ALA A 160 -19.15 7.51 0.02
N THR A 161 -20.27 8.17 0.35
CA THR A 161 -20.35 9.51 0.94
C THR A 161 -20.65 9.45 2.43
#